data_2ffd04e9d40d30f47e50710b5fa0729e
#
_entry.id   2ffd04e9d40d30f47e50710b5fa0729e
#
_cell.length_a   1.000
_cell.length_b   1.000
_cell.length_c   1.000
_cell.angle_alpha   90.00
_cell.angle_beta   90.00
_cell.angle_gamma   90.00
#
_symmetry.space_group_name_H-M   'P 1'
#
loop_
_entity.id
_entity.type
_entity.pdbx_description
1 polymer ?
#
loop_
_entity_poly.entity_id
_entity_poly.type
_entity_poly.pdbx_seq_one_letter_code
_entity_poly.pdbx_strand_id
1 'polypeptide(L)' 'MKNSECTIYIMSRDRWIQKFKKEKDGWILTTTKGTKYPCSAEQLLSHLLPVIAGIKGQNVSVRVEPDNKNET' A
#
# COMPACT_ATOMS: atom_id res chain seq x y z
N MET A 1 4.64 -4.55 -21.71
CA MET A 1 4.70 -4.50 -21.15
C MET A 1 4.08 -4.38 -20.27
N LYS A 2 3.95 -4.48 -19.57
CA LYS A 2 3.34 -4.40 -18.76
C LYS A 2 3.65 -3.73 -17.76
N ASN A 3 3.08 -3.09 -17.16
CA ASN A 3 3.35 -2.38 -16.15
C ASN A 3 3.46 -3.04 -15.01
N SER A 4 4.18 -2.73 -14.10
CA SER A 4 4.26 -3.36 -12.91
C SER A 4 3.45 -2.70 -11.97
N GLU A 5 2.25 -2.89 -11.94
CA GLU A 5 1.40 -2.34 -10.95
C GLU A 5 1.39 -3.23 -9.74
N CYS A 6 1.15 -2.66 -8.61
CA CYS A 6 1.11 -3.42 -7.37
C CYS A 6 0.21 -2.73 -6.36
N THR A 7 -0.14 -3.46 -5.33
CA THR A 7 -0.92 -2.94 -4.23
C THR A 7 -0.08 -3.09 -2.96
N ILE A 8 -0.01 -2.05 -2.17
CA ILE A 8 0.76 -2.06 -0.94
C ILE A 8 -0.23 -1.99 0.22
N TYR A 9 -0.06 -2.88 1.17
CA TYR A 9 -0.93 -2.91 2.33
C TYR A 9 -0.12 -2.59 3.57
N ILE A 10 -0.67 -1.76 4.44
CA ILE A 10 -0.15 -1.65 5.79
C ILE A 10 -1.00 -2.57 6.63
N MET A 11 -0.35 -3.53 7.26
CA MET A 11 -1.01 -4.60 7.99
C MET A 11 -0.88 -4.38 9.47
N SER A 12 -1.93 -4.71 10.20
CA SER A 12 -1.85 -4.76 11.65
C SER A 12 -2.17 -6.19 12.00
N ARG A 13 -1.17 -6.94 12.37
CA ARG A 13 -1.26 -8.38 12.60
C ARG A 13 -1.67 -9.04 11.29
N ASP A 14 -2.83 -9.65 11.22
CA ASP A 14 -3.19 -10.37 10.01
C ASP A 14 -4.31 -9.68 9.26
N ARG A 15 -4.55 -8.41 9.50
CA ARG A 15 -5.55 -7.68 8.70
C ARG A 15 -4.95 -6.37 8.20
N TRP A 16 -5.41 -5.92 7.06
CA TRP A 16 -4.91 -4.67 6.52
C TRP A 16 -5.67 -3.49 7.13
N ILE A 17 -4.95 -2.39 7.33
CA ILE A 17 -5.55 -1.18 7.85
C ILE A 17 -5.49 -0.04 6.84
N GLN A 18 -4.57 -0.08 5.89
CA GLN A 18 -4.53 0.88 4.80
C GLN A 18 -4.07 0.15 3.56
N LYS A 19 -4.61 0.54 2.43
CA LYS A 19 -4.27 -0.09 1.17
C LYS A 19 -3.94 1.00 0.17
N PHE A 20 -2.85 0.84 -0.55
CA PHE A 20 -2.42 1.82 -1.55
C PHE A 20 -2.31 1.09 -2.89
N LYS A 21 -3.10 1.55 -3.85
CA LYS A 21 -3.08 0.93 -5.15
C LYS A 21 -2.48 1.89 -6.17
N LYS A 22 -1.57 1.39 -7.00
CA LYS A 22 -0.94 2.21 -8.01
C LYS A 22 -1.93 2.45 -9.15
N GLU A 23 -2.06 3.71 -9.52
CA GLU A 23 -2.86 4.10 -10.66
C GLU A 23 -1.97 4.80 -11.66
N LYS A 24 -2.52 5.17 -12.83
CA LYS A 24 -1.76 5.79 -13.81
C LYS A 24 -1.04 7.00 -13.34
N ASP A 25 -1.70 7.86 -12.61
CA ASP A 25 -1.15 9.13 -12.23
C ASP A 25 -0.75 9.22 -10.78
N GLY A 26 -0.59 8.15 -10.10
CA GLY A 26 -0.19 8.18 -8.71
C GLY A 26 -0.76 7.01 -7.95
N TRP A 27 -1.17 7.23 -6.73
CA TRP A 27 -1.64 6.17 -5.87
C TRP A 27 -2.99 6.52 -5.29
N ILE A 28 -3.74 5.51 -4.94
CA ILE A 28 -5.03 5.71 -4.26
C ILE A 28 -4.94 4.99 -2.91
N LEU A 29 -5.16 5.74 -1.86
CA LEU A 29 -5.23 5.18 -0.52
C LEU A 29 -6.67 4.78 -0.24
N THR A 30 -6.88 3.56 0.19
CA THR A 30 -8.20 3.09 0.60
C THR A 30 -8.17 2.76 2.08
N THR A 31 -9.14 3.25 2.81
CA THR A 31 -9.26 2.96 4.23
C THR A 31 -10.12 1.72 4.42
N THR A 32 -10.17 1.21 5.63
CA THR A 32 -10.97 0.02 5.92
C THR A 32 -12.46 0.29 5.77
N LYS A 33 -12.85 1.55 5.74
CA LYS A 33 -14.24 1.89 5.51
C LYS A 33 -14.58 2.01 4.06
N GLY A 34 -13.59 1.84 3.19
CA GLY A 34 -13.81 1.93 1.76
C GLY A 34 -13.66 3.34 1.19
N THR A 35 -13.28 4.29 2.00
CA THR A 35 -13.06 5.65 1.52
C THR A 35 -11.74 5.71 0.74
N LYS A 36 -11.75 6.39 -0.38
CA LYS A 36 -10.57 6.47 -1.22
C LYS A 36 -10.08 7.90 -1.32
N TYR A 37 -8.75 8.04 -1.27
CA TYR A 37 -8.12 9.34 -1.36
C TYR A 37 -6.96 9.28 -2.33
N PRO A 38 -6.75 10.30 -3.15
CA PRO A 38 -5.56 10.35 -3.98
C PRO A 38 -4.33 10.54 -3.10
N CYS A 39 -3.23 9.95 -3.49
CA CYS A 39 -2.04 9.94 -2.68
C CYS A 39 -0.83 10.01 -3.58
N SER A 40 0.05 10.95 -3.36
CA SER A 40 1.27 11.03 -4.14
C SER A 40 2.27 10.00 -3.65
N ALA A 41 3.30 9.77 -4.44
CA ALA A 41 4.36 8.86 -4.04
C ALA A 41 5.05 9.34 -2.76
N GLU A 42 5.19 10.65 -2.61
CA GLU A 42 5.77 11.19 -1.41
C GLU A 42 4.90 10.95 -0.20
N GLN A 43 3.60 11.10 -0.36
CA GLN A 43 2.69 10.83 0.74
C GLN A 43 2.69 9.35 1.09
N LEU A 44 2.76 8.51 0.08
CA LEU A 44 2.84 7.07 0.31
C LEU A 44 4.08 6.75 1.15
N LEU A 45 5.23 7.32 0.78
CA LEU A 45 6.44 7.08 1.54
C LEU A 45 6.30 7.54 2.98
N SER A 46 5.65 8.66 3.21
CA SER A 46 5.52 9.14 4.57
C SER A 46 4.62 8.23 5.41
N HIS A 47 3.75 7.46 4.79
CA HIS A 47 2.98 6.47 5.51
C HIS A 47 3.79 5.19 5.74
N LEU A 48 4.61 4.82 4.79
CA LEU A 48 5.33 3.55 4.86
C LEU A 48 6.58 3.60 5.71
N LEU A 49 7.30 4.69 5.66
CA LEU A 49 8.59 4.76 6.34
C LEU A 49 8.51 4.51 7.84
N PRO A 50 7.53 5.06 8.56
CA PRO A 50 7.45 4.75 9.99
C PRO A 50 7.18 3.28 10.24
N VAL A 51 6.45 2.61 9.35
CA VAL A 51 6.19 1.20 9.53
C VAL A 51 7.46 0.40 9.28
N ILE A 52 8.17 0.73 8.21
CA ILE A 52 9.40 0.03 7.86
C ILE A 52 10.44 0.25 8.94
N ALA A 53 10.50 1.43 9.52
CA ALA A 53 11.47 1.73 10.53
C ALA A 53 11.11 1.13 11.90
N GLY A 54 9.94 0.51 12.01
CA GLY A 54 9.55 -0.11 13.26
C GLY A 54 8.98 0.84 14.28
N ILE A 55 8.73 2.08 13.90
CA ILE A 55 8.23 3.07 14.84
C ILE A 55 6.81 2.74 15.27
N LYS A 56 6.04 2.12 14.40
CA LYS A 56 4.65 1.78 14.71
C LYS A 56 4.52 0.49 15.50
N GLY A 57 5.62 -0.17 15.81
CA GLY A 57 5.57 -1.36 16.63
C GLY A 57 5.71 -2.63 15.81
N GLN A 58 5.81 -3.75 16.49
CA GLN A 58 6.09 -5.00 15.84
C GLN A 58 4.91 -5.59 15.13
N ASN A 59 3.70 -5.16 15.48
CA ASN A 59 2.51 -5.75 14.88
C ASN A 59 2.08 -5.05 13.62
N VAL A 60 2.78 -4.01 13.20
CA VAL A 60 2.44 -3.26 12.00
C VAL A 60 3.52 -3.51 10.96
N SER A 61 3.13 -3.91 9.78
CA SER A 61 4.07 -4.29 8.74
C SER A 61 3.56 -3.85 7.38
N VAL A 62 4.41 -3.98 6.38
CA VAL A 62 4.07 -3.62 5.00
C VAL A 62 4.04 -4.90 4.17
N ARG A 63 3.02 -5.06 3.38
CA ARG A 63 2.92 -6.19 2.47
C ARG A 63 2.68 -5.66 1.07
N VAL A 64 3.41 -6.18 0.09
CA VAL A 64 3.27 -5.74 -1.29
C VAL A 64 2.81 -6.92 -2.12
N GLU A 65 1.76 -6.70 -2.91
CA GLU A 65 1.27 -7.74 -3.78
C GLU A 65 1.25 -7.23 -5.21
N PRO A 66 1.94 -7.87 -6.12
CA PRO A 66 1.91 -7.46 -7.52
C PRO A 66 0.57 -7.81 -8.14
N ASP A 67 0.13 -6.94 -9.03
CA ASP A 67 -1.14 -7.16 -9.65
C ASP A 67 -1.08 -8.06 -10.82
N ASN A 68 0.05 -8.37 -11.38
CA ASN A 68 0.07 -9.08 -12.54
C ASN A 68 -0.04 -10.46 -12.40
N LYS A 69 -1.07 -11.00 -12.28
CA LYS A 69 -1.24 -12.24 -12.08
C LYS A 69 -1.25 -12.98 -13.23
N ASN A 70 -1.21 -13.05 -14.06
CA ASN A 70 -1.31 -13.85 -15.04
C ASN A 70 -0.44 -13.85 -15.89
N GLU A 71 0.16 -13.97 -16.10
CA GLU A 71 0.85 -13.86 -16.79
C GLU A 71 1.06 -14.68 -17.38
N THR A 72 1.08 -15.18 -17.72
CA THR A 72 1.31 -15.88 -18.37
C THR A 72 1.42 -16.03 -18.87
#